data_7aac6b879da9f40a021c7c528a7f20b7
#
_entry.id   7aac6b879da9f40a021c7c528a7f20b7
#
_cell.length_a   1.000
_cell.length_b   1.000
_cell.length_c   1.000
_cell.angle_alpha   90.00
_cell.angle_beta   90.00
_cell.angle_gamma   90.00
#
_symmetry.space_group_name_H-M   'P 1'
#
loop_
_entity.id
_entity.type
_entity.pdbx_description
1 polymer ?
#
loop_
_entity_poly.entity_id
_entity_poly.type
_entity_poly.pdbx_seq_one_letter_code
_entity_poly.pdbx_strand_id
1 'polypeptide(L)'
;MARRYTALIVCLVALACLATTASGASSFKSSVFASGAGIFHTTPKGREAISFPDDITSLGGDIYVAFQNGVGPQGQASTTGNLDSTVVEFDAAGHAVGQWDLAGKCDGLTAEPQIGQVIATINEDAHSSLYLIKPGGTAVHYAYSRPLPSKGGTDAISVYHGLVLISGSAPGTTGAAAPQARYPAVYRATFNTTAHTVTMRSLFGDEARAVVANTGADRGQRVRLALTDPDSNEDVPAYARRFAGDFMLTSQGDQEQIFVSGAGRAHQSLSVLKLTHSVDDTAWPSGPTGALYTTDNSGDKIYKITGSFARGSELAAVTPCDQNNAPSTCPGPGFPANFLGEINPNTGAIVRVALSGPAVQPQGMLFLAP
;
A
#
# COMPACT_ATOMS: atom_id res chain seq x y z
N MET A 1 -58.11 33.23 57.39
CA MET A 1 -57.24 31.99 57.39
C MET A 1 -56.31 32.06 56.18
N ALA A 2 -55.03 32.48 56.39
CA ALA A 2 -54.06 32.64 55.32
C ALA A 2 -53.04 31.51 55.46
N ARG A 3 -52.97 30.64 54.46
CA ARG A 3 -51.94 29.56 54.35
C ARG A 3 -50.72 30.11 53.65
N ARG A 4 -49.60 30.12 54.37
CA ARG A 4 -48.25 30.42 53.85
C ARG A 4 -47.69 29.16 53.20
N TYR A 5 -47.26 29.25 51.91
CA TYR A 5 -46.47 28.23 51.25
C TYR A 5 -45.00 28.62 51.32
N THR A 6 -44.20 27.76 51.95
CA THR A 6 -42.73 27.88 52.00
C THR A 6 -42.19 27.17 50.77
N ALA A 7 -41.53 27.87 49.89
CA ALA A 7 -40.83 27.29 48.76
C ALA A 7 -39.42 26.86 49.18
N LEU A 8 -39.13 25.57 49.00
CA LEU A 8 -37.82 24.99 49.22
C LEU A 8 -37.01 25.08 47.91
N ILE A 9 -35.97 25.91 47.91
CA ILE A 9 -35.00 25.99 46.79
C ILE A 9 -33.95 24.94 47.03
N VAL A 10 -33.92 23.90 46.17
CA VAL A 10 -32.86 22.90 46.11
C VAL A 10 -31.81 23.40 45.12
N CYS A 11 -30.64 23.81 45.61
CA CYS A 11 -29.47 24.09 44.78
C CYS A 11 -28.81 22.75 44.37
N LEU A 12 -28.96 22.38 43.08
CA LEU A 12 -28.15 21.32 42.48
C LEU A 12 -26.77 21.89 42.13
N VAL A 13 -25.75 21.48 42.85
CA VAL A 13 -24.35 21.71 42.48
C VAL A 13 -23.98 20.66 41.48
N ALA A 14 -23.88 21.02 40.20
CA ALA A 14 -23.36 20.19 39.16
C ALA A 14 -21.82 20.12 39.28
N LEU A 15 -21.30 18.99 39.76
CA LEU A 15 -19.86 18.68 39.74
C LEU A 15 -19.46 18.35 38.29
N ALA A 16 -18.89 19.32 37.57
CA ALA A 16 -18.27 19.06 36.28
C ALA A 16 -16.96 18.30 36.51
N CYS A 17 -16.98 16.98 36.30
CA CYS A 17 -15.75 16.19 36.15
C CYS A 17 -15.03 16.62 34.88
N LEU A 18 -14.04 17.46 35.00
CA LEU A 18 -13.03 17.68 33.96
C LEU A 18 -12.23 16.38 33.81
N ALA A 19 -12.61 15.55 32.83
CA ALA A 19 -11.78 14.46 32.36
C ALA A 19 -10.53 15.10 31.71
N THR A 20 -9.45 15.21 32.46
CA THR A 20 -8.13 15.46 31.89
C THR A 20 -7.79 14.24 31.05
N THR A 21 -7.92 14.37 29.73
CA THR A 21 -7.32 13.41 28.79
C THR A 21 -5.81 13.52 29.01
N ALA A 22 -5.25 12.58 29.78
CA ALA A 22 -3.82 12.38 29.79
C ALA A 22 -3.43 12.06 28.34
N SER A 23 -2.73 12.99 27.69
CA SER A 23 -2.04 12.73 26.44
C SER A 23 -0.97 11.69 26.76
N GLY A 24 -1.32 10.41 26.67
CA GLY A 24 -0.37 9.32 26.80
C GLY A 24 0.72 9.55 25.76
N ALA A 25 1.99 9.50 26.20
CA ALA A 25 3.10 9.53 25.28
C ALA A 25 2.85 8.46 24.21
N SER A 26 3.04 8.83 22.93
CA SER A 26 2.89 7.89 21.80
C SER A 26 3.69 6.61 22.10
N SER A 27 3.04 5.46 21.96
CA SER A 27 3.71 4.16 22.13
C SER A 27 4.65 3.83 20.96
N PHE A 28 4.58 4.61 19.87
CA PHE A 28 5.37 4.42 18.65
C PHE A 28 6.37 5.55 18.44
N LYS A 29 7.56 5.17 17.97
CA LYS A 29 8.66 6.10 17.66
C LYS A 29 9.17 5.85 16.26
N SER A 30 9.21 6.91 15.45
CA SER A 30 9.85 6.92 14.14
C SER A 30 11.32 7.32 14.25
N SER A 31 12.14 6.78 13.36
CA SER A 31 13.54 7.16 13.12
C SER A 31 13.86 6.94 11.65
N VAL A 32 14.78 7.71 11.09
CA VAL A 32 15.27 7.46 9.73
C VAL A 32 16.07 6.16 9.74
N PHE A 33 15.75 5.24 8.83
CA PHE A 33 16.49 4.00 8.60
C PHE A 33 17.51 4.16 7.49
N ALA A 34 17.08 4.69 6.32
CA ALA A 34 17.92 4.94 5.17
C ALA A 34 17.40 6.16 4.38
N SER A 35 18.20 6.62 3.40
CA SER A 35 17.86 7.74 2.53
C SER A 35 18.49 7.55 1.16
N GLY A 36 17.80 7.98 0.10
CA GLY A 36 18.32 8.04 -1.26
C GLY A 36 19.44 9.08 -1.46
N ALA A 37 19.54 10.08 -0.60
CA ALA A 37 20.43 11.24 -0.77
C ALA A 37 21.93 10.92 -0.94
N GLY A 38 22.40 9.78 -0.45
CA GLY A 38 23.80 9.33 -0.55
C GLY A 38 24.03 8.25 -1.62
N ILE A 39 22.99 7.82 -2.31
CA ILE A 39 23.02 6.77 -3.32
C ILE A 39 22.76 7.41 -4.68
N PHE A 40 23.48 6.99 -5.70
CA PHE A 40 23.45 7.70 -6.99
C PHE A 40 23.26 6.73 -8.14
N HIS A 41 22.52 7.17 -9.14
CA HIS A 41 22.43 6.53 -10.45
C HIS A 41 22.93 7.47 -11.57
N THR A 42 23.07 6.93 -12.77
CA THR A 42 23.54 7.68 -13.93
C THR A 42 22.37 8.06 -14.82
N THR A 43 22.26 9.33 -15.17
CA THR A 43 21.24 9.88 -16.06
C THR A 43 21.87 10.48 -17.30
N PRO A 44 21.10 10.83 -18.35
CA PRO A 44 21.63 11.56 -19.51
C PRO A 44 22.30 12.91 -19.18
N LYS A 45 21.94 13.50 -18.04
CA LYS A 45 22.53 14.79 -17.57
C LYS A 45 23.68 14.62 -16.59
N GLY A 46 24.03 13.41 -16.24
CA GLY A 46 25.10 13.09 -15.31
C GLY A 46 24.64 12.21 -14.15
N ARG A 47 25.39 12.24 -13.07
CA ARG A 47 25.10 11.46 -11.87
C ARG A 47 24.17 12.25 -10.95
N GLU A 48 23.05 11.65 -10.52
CA GLU A 48 22.10 12.25 -9.57
C GLU A 48 21.76 11.29 -8.43
N ALA A 49 21.33 11.84 -7.28
CA ALA A 49 20.86 11.02 -6.17
C ALA A 49 19.53 10.36 -6.54
N ILE A 50 19.35 9.12 -6.09
CA ILE A 50 18.06 8.44 -6.23
C ILE A 50 17.01 9.11 -5.34
N SER A 51 15.76 9.08 -5.79
CA SER A 51 14.65 9.80 -5.16
C SER A 51 13.32 9.08 -5.33
N PHE A 52 12.33 9.54 -4.57
CA PHE A 52 10.96 9.03 -4.60
C PHE A 52 10.89 7.53 -4.24
N PRO A 53 11.31 7.13 -3.01
CA PRO A 53 11.12 5.76 -2.55
C PRO A 53 9.62 5.46 -2.42
N ASP A 54 9.21 4.32 -2.97
CA ASP A 54 7.82 3.91 -3.07
C ASP A 54 7.60 2.56 -2.39
N ASP A 55 7.67 1.45 -3.10
CA ASP A 55 7.39 0.14 -2.53
C ASP A 55 8.61 -0.48 -1.83
N ILE A 56 8.35 -1.41 -0.91
CA ILE A 56 9.34 -1.99 0.01
C ILE A 56 9.04 -3.47 0.28
N THR A 57 10.06 -4.31 0.22
CA THR A 57 9.97 -5.72 0.59
C THR A 57 11.23 -6.20 1.30
N SER A 58 11.26 -7.48 1.74
CA SER A 58 12.45 -8.07 2.34
C SER A 58 12.75 -9.47 1.85
N LEU A 59 14.04 -9.76 1.66
CA LEU A 59 14.52 -11.09 1.27
C LEU A 59 15.84 -11.39 1.98
N GLY A 60 15.94 -12.55 2.62
CA GLY A 60 17.17 -12.99 3.26
C GLY A 60 17.60 -12.19 4.51
N GLY A 61 16.76 -11.29 5.01
CA GLY A 61 17.07 -10.40 6.12
C GLY A 61 17.42 -8.96 5.68
N ASP A 62 17.62 -8.73 4.38
CA ASP A 62 17.85 -7.43 3.80
C ASP A 62 16.53 -6.82 3.31
N ILE A 63 16.50 -5.49 3.22
CA ILE A 63 15.33 -4.69 2.83
C ILE A 63 15.58 -4.13 1.42
N TYR A 64 14.61 -4.34 0.53
CA TYR A 64 14.63 -3.84 -0.84
C TYR A 64 13.63 -2.72 -0.98
N VAL A 65 14.04 -1.62 -1.59
CA VAL A 65 13.21 -0.43 -1.80
C VAL A 65 13.30 0.02 -3.25
N ALA A 66 12.16 0.27 -3.86
CA ALA A 66 12.07 0.86 -5.19
C ALA A 66 12.10 2.39 -5.09
N PHE A 67 12.99 3.05 -5.82
CA PHE A 67 13.06 4.49 -5.99
C PHE A 67 12.64 4.85 -7.42
N GLN A 68 11.58 5.60 -7.58
CA GLN A 68 10.99 5.92 -8.88
C GLN A 68 11.79 6.95 -9.69
N ASN A 69 12.67 7.75 -9.05
CA ASN A 69 13.56 8.72 -9.66
C ASN A 69 12.86 9.75 -10.58
N GLY A 70 11.57 10.02 -10.32
CA GLY A 70 10.76 10.95 -11.10
C GLY A 70 10.35 10.45 -12.49
N VAL A 71 10.51 9.17 -12.77
CA VAL A 71 10.01 8.53 -14.00
C VAL A 71 8.47 8.52 -13.96
N GLY A 72 7.85 8.85 -15.09
CA GLY A 72 6.39 8.92 -15.17
C GLY A 72 5.71 7.55 -15.29
N PRO A 73 4.38 7.46 -15.03
CA PRO A 73 3.63 6.21 -14.88
C PRO A 73 3.57 5.33 -16.15
N GLN A 74 3.91 5.88 -17.30
CA GLN A 74 4.01 5.13 -18.57
C GLN A 74 5.46 4.98 -19.04
N GLY A 75 6.46 5.20 -18.16
CA GLY A 75 7.88 5.22 -18.49
C GLY A 75 8.37 6.54 -19.12
N GLN A 76 7.63 7.65 -18.93
CA GLN A 76 8.07 8.95 -19.41
C GLN A 76 9.30 9.42 -18.64
N ALA A 77 10.21 10.07 -19.37
CA ALA A 77 11.41 10.60 -18.76
C ALA A 77 11.12 11.61 -17.65
N SER A 78 11.90 11.55 -16.58
CA SER A 78 11.92 12.57 -15.53
C SER A 78 12.34 13.95 -16.08
N THR A 79 12.28 14.98 -15.26
CA THR A 79 12.73 16.33 -15.63
C THR A 79 14.24 16.42 -15.97
N THR A 80 15.02 15.45 -15.51
CA THR A 80 16.45 15.31 -15.83
C THR A 80 16.70 14.47 -17.07
N GLY A 81 15.66 13.89 -17.65
CA GLY A 81 15.73 12.98 -18.80
C GLY A 81 16.03 11.54 -18.40
N ASN A 82 15.98 11.21 -17.10
CA ASN A 82 16.13 9.87 -16.60
C ASN A 82 14.90 9.01 -16.97
N LEU A 83 15.15 7.75 -17.35
CA LEU A 83 14.12 6.77 -17.72
C LEU A 83 14.09 5.57 -16.77
N ASP A 84 14.96 5.54 -15.75
CA ASP A 84 15.18 4.38 -14.92
C ASP A 84 14.76 4.63 -13.47
N SER A 85 14.00 3.71 -12.90
CA SER A 85 13.88 3.55 -11.46
C SER A 85 15.08 2.79 -10.91
N THR A 86 15.33 2.89 -9.61
CA THR A 86 16.41 2.18 -8.95
C THR A 86 15.87 1.33 -7.80
N VAL A 87 16.14 0.03 -7.80
CA VAL A 87 15.93 -0.82 -6.61
C VAL A 87 17.22 -0.89 -5.82
N VAL A 88 17.15 -0.64 -4.52
CA VAL A 88 18.29 -0.69 -3.60
C VAL A 88 18.05 -1.77 -2.54
N GLU A 89 19.07 -2.58 -2.30
CA GLU A 89 19.16 -3.52 -1.20
C GLU A 89 19.88 -2.86 -0.02
N PHE A 90 19.23 -2.82 1.13
CA PHE A 90 19.77 -2.31 2.38
C PHE A 90 19.97 -3.43 3.38
N ASP A 91 21.11 -3.46 4.05
CA ASP A 91 21.33 -4.33 5.21
C ASP A 91 20.48 -3.91 6.42
N ALA A 92 20.49 -4.69 7.48
CA ALA A 92 19.72 -4.42 8.71
C ALA A 92 20.11 -3.09 9.43
N ALA A 93 21.27 -2.52 9.08
CA ALA A 93 21.74 -1.22 9.59
C ALA A 93 21.35 -0.03 8.69
N GLY A 94 20.78 -0.29 7.52
CA GLY A 94 20.38 0.72 6.53
C GLY A 94 21.50 1.14 5.58
N HIS A 95 22.57 0.34 5.45
CA HIS A 95 23.59 0.58 4.45
C HIS A 95 23.21 -0.06 3.13
N ALA A 96 23.33 0.66 2.03
CA ALA A 96 23.12 0.11 0.69
C ALA A 96 24.21 -0.92 0.37
N VAL A 97 23.81 -2.15 0.05
CA VAL A 97 24.69 -3.28 -0.28
C VAL A 97 24.50 -3.81 -1.70
N GLY A 98 23.38 -3.44 -2.36
CA GLY A 98 23.07 -3.76 -3.75
C GLY A 98 22.26 -2.65 -4.42
N GLN A 99 22.38 -2.51 -5.75
CA GLN A 99 21.65 -1.52 -6.54
C GLN A 99 21.41 -2.03 -7.95
N TRP A 100 20.20 -1.81 -8.48
CA TRP A 100 19.81 -2.14 -9.86
C TRP A 100 18.98 -1.02 -10.45
N ASP A 101 19.42 -0.49 -11.59
CA ASP A 101 18.63 0.47 -12.36
C ASP A 101 17.73 -0.31 -13.34
N LEU A 102 16.43 0.01 -13.34
CA LEU A 102 15.37 -0.67 -14.07
C LEU A 102 14.69 0.31 -15.00
N ALA A 103 14.65 0.04 -16.29
CA ALA A 103 14.03 0.93 -17.26
C ALA A 103 12.50 1.01 -17.03
N GLY A 104 12.00 2.23 -16.75
CA GLY A 104 10.63 2.56 -16.43
C GLY A 104 10.38 2.91 -14.97
N LYS A 105 9.15 3.28 -14.64
CA LYS A 105 8.70 3.55 -13.27
C LYS A 105 8.44 2.23 -12.54
N CYS A 106 9.14 1.99 -11.44
CA CYS A 106 8.87 0.85 -10.55
C CYS A 106 7.84 1.25 -9.49
N ASP A 107 6.72 0.54 -9.45
CA ASP A 107 5.68 0.74 -8.44
C ASP A 107 5.58 -0.45 -7.48
N GLY A 108 5.40 -1.67 -7.97
CA GLY A 108 5.29 -2.85 -7.12
C GLY A 108 6.61 -3.59 -6.93
N LEU A 109 6.87 -4.03 -5.70
CA LEU A 109 8.07 -4.79 -5.32
C LEU A 109 7.72 -5.90 -4.34
N THR A 110 8.01 -7.16 -4.68
CA THR A 110 7.77 -8.29 -3.78
C THR A 110 8.93 -9.28 -3.76
N ALA A 111 9.15 -9.91 -2.63
CA ALA A 111 10.10 -11.01 -2.52
C ALA A 111 9.45 -12.34 -2.91
N GLU A 112 10.19 -13.19 -3.65
CA GLU A 112 9.85 -14.58 -3.89
C GLU A 112 10.93 -15.48 -3.26
N PRO A 113 10.77 -15.82 -1.97
CA PRO A 113 11.79 -16.54 -1.23
C PRO A 113 12.09 -17.93 -1.78
N GLN A 114 11.13 -18.58 -2.46
CA GLN A 114 11.31 -19.94 -2.99
C GLN A 114 12.36 -20.00 -4.09
N ILE A 115 12.50 -18.92 -4.87
CA ILE A 115 13.52 -18.80 -5.91
C ILE A 115 14.65 -17.84 -5.52
N GLY A 116 14.57 -17.22 -4.32
CA GLY A 116 15.60 -16.30 -3.82
C GLY A 116 15.74 -15.05 -4.67
N GLN A 117 14.63 -14.45 -5.12
CA GLN A 117 14.61 -13.27 -5.98
C GLN A 117 13.58 -12.26 -5.51
N VAL A 118 13.77 -11.03 -5.94
CA VAL A 118 12.78 -9.96 -5.82
C VAL A 118 12.16 -9.70 -7.19
N ILE A 119 10.86 -9.47 -7.23
CA ILE A 119 10.09 -9.16 -8.44
C ILE A 119 9.69 -7.71 -8.37
N ALA A 120 9.93 -6.95 -9.44
CA ALA A 120 9.57 -5.54 -9.56
C ALA A 120 8.65 -5.33 -10.77
N THR A 121 7.48 -4.73 -10.59
CA THR A 121 6.60 -4.27 -11.68
C THR A 121 7.04 -2.93 -12.19
N ILE A 122 6.82 -2.68 -13.48
CA ILE A 122 7.27 -1.49 -14.17
C ILE A 122 6.14 -0.88 -14.98
N ASN A 123 5.95 0.43 -14.84
CA ASN A 123 4.99 1.28 -15.54
C ASN A 123 3.52 0.92 -15.23
N GLU A 124 2.94 1.63 -14.31
CA GLU A 124 1.58 1.39 -13.81
C GLU A 124 0.47 1.64 -14.85
N ASP A 125 0.64 2.61 -15.76
CA ASP A 125 -0.44 3.06 -16.65
C ASP A 125 -0.40 2.47 -18.07
N ALA A 126 0.77 2.11 -18.58
CA ALA A 126 0.95 1.51 -19.91
C ALA A 126 2.38 1.01 -20.11
N HIS A 127 2.59 0.19 -21.15
CA HIS A 127 3.90 -0.37 -21.46
C HIS A 127 4.52 -1.17 -20.30
N SER A 128 3.66 -1.77 -19.50
CA SER A 128 4.08 -2.49 -18.30
C SER A 128 4.86 -3.75 -18.61
N SER A 129 5.78 -4.04 -17.73
CA SER A 129 6.65 -5.21 -17.75
C SER A 129 7.06 -5.54 -16.32
N LEU A 130 8.00 -6.43 -16.12
CA LEU A 130 8.58 -6.66 -14.81
C LEU A 130 10.05 -7.09 -14.89
N TYR A 131 10.73 -7.02 -13.75
CA TYR A 131 12.08 -7.55 -13.58
C TYR A 131 12.13 -8.61 -12.49
N LEU A 132 12.97 -9.62 -12.69
CA LEU A 132 13.44 -10.50 -11.63
C LEU A 132 14.83 -10.05 -11.21
N ILE A 133 15.00 -9.71 -9.96
CA ILE A 133 16.24 -9.21 -9.36
C ILE A 133 16.83 -10.31 -8.49
N LYS A 134 18.04 -10.73 -8.79
CA LYS A 134 18.78 -11.68 -7.98
C LYS A 134 19.75 -10.93 -7.07
N PRO A 135 19.70 -11.11 -5.74
CA PRO A 135 20.67 -10.55 -4.81
C PRO A 135 22.11 -10.87 -5.24
N GLY A 136 22.98 -9.85 -5.24
CA GLY A 136 24.38 -9.98 -5.70
C GLY A 136 24.54 -10.35 -7.19
N GLY A 137 23.47 -10.35 -7.97
CA GLY A 137 23.46 -10.67 -9.41
C GLY A 137 22.89 -9.53 -10.26
N THR A 138 22.23 -9.90 -11.36
CA THR A 138 21.64 -8.97 -12.32
C THR A 138 20.13 -8.95 -12.21
N ALA A 139 19.52 -7.84 -12.62
CA ALA A 139 18.10 -7.76 -12.92
C ALA A 139 17.83 -8.28 -14.34
N VAL A 140 16.82 -9.14 -14.48
CA VAL A 140 16.41 -9.71 -15.77
C VAL A 140 15.03 -9.21 -16.12
N HIS A 141 14.91 -8.53 -17.26
CA HIS A 141 13.66 -8.01 -17.77
C HIS A 141 12.76 -9.11 -18.35
N TYR A 142 11.46 -9.05 -18.04
CA TYR A 142 10.42 -9.92 -18.55
C TYR A 142 9.30 -9.09 -19.17
N ALA A 143 9.05 -9.29 -20.47
CA ALA A 143 7.94 -8.67 -21.16
C ALA A 143 6.64 -9.47 -20.95
N TYR A 144 5.49 -8.81 -20.94
CA TYR A 144 4.22 -9.53 -20.99
C TYR A 144 4.02 -10.16 -22.38
N SER A 145 3.60 -11.42 -22.39
CA SER A 145 3.47 -12.21 -23.62
C SER A 145 2.42 -11.66 -24.60
N ARG A 146 1.56 -10.78 -24.13
CA ARG A 146 0.55 -10.05 -24.93
C ARG A 146 0.32 -8.68 -24.28
N PRO A 147 -0.06 -7.65 -25.07
CA PRO A 147 -0.53 -6.38 -24.54
C PRO A 147 -1.70 -6.59 -23.56
N LEU A 148 -1.72 -5.82 -22.49
CA LEU A 148 -2.82 -5.82 -21.54
C LEU A 148 -4.08 -5.18 -22.18
N PRO A 149 -5.30 -5.55 -21.73
CA PRO A 149 -6.53 -4.95 -22.20
C PRO A 149 -6.53 -3.42 -22.05
N SER A 150 -7.16 -2.73 -22.99
CA SER A 150 -7.35 -1.27 -22.98
C SER A 150 -6.07 -0.43 -22.84
N LYS A 151 -4.91 -0.99 -23.24
CA LYS A 151 -3.58 -0.42 -23.00
C LYS A 151 -3.25 -0.25 -21.49
N GLY A 152 -3.85 -1.09 -20.66
CA GLY A 152 -3.69 -1.08 -19.23
C GLY A 152 -2.28 -1.36 -18.77
N GLY A 153 -2.06 -1.05 -17.51
CA GLY A 153 -0.81 -1.27 -16.79
C GLY A 153 -0.94 -2.27 -15.66
N THR A 154 0.12 -2.39 -14.91
CA THR A 154 0.21 -3.20 -13.70
C THR A 154 0.94 -2.45 -12.63
N ASP A 155 0.45 -2.57 -11.41
CA ASP A 155 0.91 -1.87 -10.24
C ASP A 155 1.55 -2.82 -9.22
N ALA A 156 1.08 -2.85 -7.99
CA ALA A 156 1.62 -3.69 -6.93
C ALA A 156 1.58 -5.19 -7.26
N ILE A 157 2.44 -5.91 -6.57
CA ILE A 157 2.66 -7.34 -6.78
C ILE A 157 2.85 -8.06 -5.45
N SER A 158 2.25 -9.23 -5.29
CA SER A 158 2.48 -10.10 -4.15
C SER A 158 2.57 -11.57 -4.54
N VAL A 159 3.14 -12.39 -3.64
CA VAL A 159 3.20 -13.84 -3.76
C VAL A 159 2.22 -14.47 -2.79
N TYR A 160 1.08 -14.93 -3.30
CA TYR A 160 0.01 -15.54 -2.54
C TYR A 160 -0.02 -17.06 -2.76
N HIS A 161 0.34 -17.85 -1.75
CA HIS A 161 0.36 -19.34 -1.84
C HIS A 161 1.04 -19.89 -3.09
N GLY A 162 2.16 -19.29 -3.51
CA GLY A 162 2.91 -19.67 -4.72
C GLY A 162 2.29 -19.15 -6.03
N LEU A 163 1.26 -18.32 -5.96
CA LEU A 163 0.76 -17.55 -7.10
C LEU A 163 1.35 -16.15 -7.06
N VAL A 164 1.90 -15.70 -8.16
CA VAL A 164 2.25 -14.29 -8.32
C VAL A 164 1.01 -13.55 -8.81
N LEU A 165 0.53 -12.62 -7.99
CA LEU A 165 -0.67 -11.80 -8.24
C LEU A 165 -0.25 -10.35 -8.40
N ILE A 166 -0.79 -9.68 -9.41
CA ILE A 166 -0.41 -8.33 -9.80
C ILE A 166 -1.68 -7.50 -9.99
N SER A 167 -1.74 -6.32 -9.37
CA SER A 167 -2.83 -5.38 -9.56
C SER A 167 -2.87 -4.87 -11.00
N GLY A 168 -4.06 -4.75 -11.54
CA GLY A 168 -4.29 -4.21 -12.86
C GLY A 168 -4.62 -2.74 -12.77
N SER A 169 -3.64 -1.86 -12.88
CA SER A 169 -3.92 -0.43 -12.99
C SER A 169 -4.84 -0.16 -14.18
N ALA A 170 -5.82 0.71 -14.02
CA ALA A 170 -6.85 1.02 -15.01
C ALA A 170 -6.51 2.32 -15.77
N PRO A 171 -5.57 2.31 -16.71
CA PRO A 171 -5.08 3.50 -17.37
C PRO A 171 -6.19 4.19 -18.17
N GLY A 172 -6.21 5.51 -18.09
CA GLY A 172 -7.22 6.34 -18.72
C GLY A 172 -8.61 6.22 -18.09
N THR A 173 -8.75 5.44 -17.00
CA THR A 173 -9.98 5.33 -16.22
C THR A 173 -9.86 5.97 -14.86
N THR A 174 -8.66 6.30 -14.40
CA THR A 174 -8.42 7.01 -13.14
C THR A 174 -9.29 8.27 -13.08
N GLY A 175 -10.16 8.36 -12.11
CA GLY A 175 -11.18 9.40 -12.04
C GLY A 175 -12.28 9.28 -13.11
N ALA A 176 -12.31 8.25 -13.91
CA ALA A 176 -13.40 7.99 -14.83
C ALA A 176 -14.66 7.56 -14.08
N ALA A 177 -15.80 7.97 -14.61
CA ALA A 177 -17.08 7.76 -13.95
C ALA A 177 -17.56 6.29 -13.96
N ALA A 178 -16.90 5.40 -14.66
CA ALA A 178 -17.33 4.02 -14.77
C ALA A 178 -16.16 3.07 -15.03
N PRO A 179 -16.12 1.92 -14.35
CA PRO A 179 -15.19 0.85 -14.65
C PRO A 179 -15.40 0.33 -16.08
N GLN A 180 -14.34 -0.17 -16.69
CA GLN A 180 -14.39 -0.80 -18.00
C GLN A 180 -14.90 -2.23 -17.83
N ALA A 181 -16.02 -2.56 -18.45
CA ALA A 181 -16.55 -3.92 -18.40
C ALA A 181 -15.47 -4.95 -18.77
N ARG A 182 -15.20 -5.88 -17.85
CA ARG A 182 -14.20 -6.95 -17.99
C ARG A 182 -12.74 -6.49 -17.94
N TYR A 183 -12.46 -5.32 -17.42
CA TYR A 183 -11.09 -4.94 -17.14
C TYR A 183 -10.57 -5.76 -15.95
N PRO A 184 -9.41 -6.41 -16.03
CA PRO A 184 -8.87 -7.16 -14.90
C PRO A 184 -8.41 -6.22 -13.77
N ALA A 185 -8.96 -6.39 -12.56
CA ALA A 185 -8.47 -5.71 -11.37
C ALA A 185 -7.23 -6.40 -10.79
N VAL A 186 -7.13 -7.72 -10.95
CA VAL A 186 -5.96 -8.50 -10.55
C VAL A 186 -5.64 -9.53 -11.62
N TYR A 187 -4.36 -9.66 -11.91
CA TYR A 187 -3.80 -10.70 -12.77
C TYR A 187 -3.10 -11.77 -11.96
N ARG A 188 -3.17 -13.00 -12.46
CA ARG A 188 -2.25 -14.08 -12.12
C ARG A 188 -1.15 -14.13 -13.18
N ALA A 189 0.09 -13.99 -12.75
CA ALA A 189 1.27 -14.06 -13.60
C ALA A 189 1.83 -15.48 -13.67
N THR A 190 2.31 -15.89 -14.86
CA THR A 190 3.02 -17.16 -15.06
C THR A 190 4.27 -16.91 -15.90
N PHE A 191 5.43 -17.21 -15.35
CA PHE A 191 6.72 -16.93 -15.95
C PHE A 191 7.15 -18.00 -16.94
N ASN A 192 7.71 -17.56 -18.08
CA ASN A 192 8.52 -18.38 -18.97
C ASN A 192 9.98 -17.89 -18.88
N THR A 193 10.77 -18.59 -18.08
CA THR A 193 12.15 -18.20 -17.79
C THR A 193 13.10 -18.37 -18.99
N THR A 194 12.76 -19.21 -19.96
CA THR A 194 13.55 -19.39 -21.19
C THR A 194 13.32 -18.24 -22.18
N ALA A 195 12.07 -17.82 -22.35
CA ALA A 195 11.71 -16.73 -23.27
C ALA A 195 11.73 -15.36 -22.61
N HIS A 196 11.95 -15.26 -21.32
CA HIS A 196 11.82 -14.04 -20.50
C HIS A 196 10.48 -13.33 -20.75
N THR A 197 9.40 -14.09 -20.68
CA THR A 197 8.05 -13.56 -20.84
C THR A 197 7.13 -13.98 -19.71
N VAL A 198 6.09 -13.19 -19.47
CA VAL A 198 5.06 -13.47 -18.48
C VAL A 198 3.69 -13.53 -19.12
N THR A 199 2.96 -14.59 -18.87
CA THR A 199 1.56 -14.71 -19.27
C THR A 199 0.66 -14.22 -18.16
N MET A 200 -0.12 -13.19 -18.46
CA MET A 200 -1.08 -12.56 -17.57
C MET A 200 -2.48 -13.13 -17.79
N ARG A 201 -3.14 -13.57 -16.73
CA ARG A 201 -4.53 -14.05 -16.77
C ARG A 201 -5.33 -13.36 -15.66
N SER A 202 -6.51 -12.83 -16.00
CA SER A 202 -7.38 -12.22 -15.00
C SER A 202 -7.72 -13.20 -13.87
N LEU A 203 -7.55 -12.75 -12.63
CA LEU A 203 -8.06 -13.42 -11.44
C LEU A 203 -9.52 -13.02 -11.19
N PHE A 204 -9.81 -11.72 -11.24
CA PHE A 204 -11.16 -11.14 -11.27
C PHE A 204 -11.10 -9.76 -11.94
N GLY A 205 -12.28 -9.26 -12.34
CA GLY A 205 -12.40 -7.97 -13.01
C GLY A 205 -12.87 -6.86 -12.09
N ASP A 206 -12.72 -5.62 -12.53
CA ASP A 206 -13.10 -4.38 -11.86
C ASP A 206 -14.59 -4.30 -11.49
N GLU A 207 -15.45 -4.99 -12.25
CA GLU A 207 -16.90 -5.11 -12.01
C GLU A 207 -17.31 -6.43 -11.33
N ALA A 208 -16.39 -7.13 -10.67
CA ALA A 208 -16.69 -8.39 -10.01
C ALA A 208 -17.78 -8.23 -8.93
N ARG A 209 -18.44 -9.33 -8.61
CA ARG A 209 -19.41 -9.34 -7.51
C ARG A 209 -18.73 -9.66 -6.19
N ALA A 210 -18.99 -8.83 -5.17
CA ALA A 210 -18.48 -9.00 -3.82
C ALA A 210 -19.61 -8.94 -2.80
N VAL A 211 -19.30 -9.37 -1.57
CA VAL A 211 -20.20 -9.27 -0.41
C VAL A 211 -19.70 -8.16 0.50
N VAL A 212 -20.56 -7.21 0.86
CA VAL A 212 -20.20 -6.13 1.80
C VAL A 212 -19.84 -6.73 3.16
N ALA A 213 -18.62 -6.42 3.61
CA ALA A 213 -18.03 -6.94 4.82
C ALA A 213 -18.19 -6.02 6.03
N ASN A 214 -18.39 -4.70 5.82
CA ASN A 214 -18.60 -3.75 6.90
C ASN A 214 -19.75 -4.13 7.81
N THR A 215 -19.58 -4.00 9.11
CA THR A 215 -20.69 -4.11 10.06
C THR A 215 -21.68 -2.96 9.86
N GLY A 216 -22.98 -3.26 9.90
CA GLY A 216 -24.03 -2.28 9.67
C GLY A 216 -25.18 -2.87 8.83
N ALA A 217 -26.06 -2.00 8.33
CA ALA A 217 -27.26 -2.40 7.59
C ALA A 217 -26.96 -3.13 6.27
N ASP A 218 -25.83 -2.80 5.63
CA ASP A 218 -25.46 -3.36 4.32
C ASP A 218 -24.64 -4.64 4.41
N ARG A 219 -24.29 -5.10 5.61
CA ARG A 219 -23.51 -6.32 5.81
C ARG A 219 -24.16 -7.52 5.14
N GLY A 220 -23.38 -8.23 4.33
CA GLY A 220 -23.86 -9.42 3.62
C GLY A 220 -24.60 -9.15 2.32
N GLN A 221 -24.85 -7.89 1.98
CA GLN A 221 -25.41 -7.52 0.67
C GLN A 221 -24.41 -7.86 -0.45
N ARG A 222 -24.91 -8.35 -1.56
CA ARG A 222 -24.12 -8.56 -2.76
C ARG A 222 -24.12 -7.28 -3.59
N VAL A 223 -22.92 -6.79 -3.86
CA VAL A 223 -22.69 -5.60 -4.68
C VAL A 223 -21.89 -5.95 -5.92
N ARG A 224 -21.98 -5.13 -6.94
CA ARG A 224 -21.05 -5.12 -8.06
C ARG A 224 -19.98 -4.09 -7.72
N LEU A 225 -18.73 -4.48 -7.80
CA LEU A 225 -17.61 -3.55 -7.65
C LEU A 225 -17.58 -2.55 -8.80
N ALA A 226 -16.93 -1.44 -8.60
CA ALA A 226 -16.72 -0.41 -9.61
C ALA A 226 -15.30 0.16 -9.42
N LEU A 227 -14.30 -0.75 -9.47
CA LEU A 227 -12.91 -0.40 -9.19
C LEU A 227 -12.34 0.44 -10.31
N THR A 228 -11.82 1.59 -9.97
CA THR A 228 -11.22 2.53 -10.90
C THR A 228 -9.71 2.69 -10.69
N ASP A 229 -9.23 2.23 -9.54
CA ASP A 229 -7.85 2.41 -9.10
C ASP A 229 -7.35 1.21 -8.27
N PRO A 230 -7.31 -0.01 -8.84
CA PRO A 230 -6.65 -1.15 -8.21
C PRO A 230 -5.16 -0.84 -8.03
N ASP A 231 -4.69 -0.87 -6.80
CA ASP A 231 -3.37 -0.42 -6.42
C ASP A 231 -2.67 -1.52 -5.60
N SER A 232 -2.36 -1.32 -4.33
CA SER A 232 -1.60 -2.29 -3.53
C SER A 232 -2.31 -3.62 -3.34
N ASN A 233 -1.56 -4.68 -3.16
CA ASN A 233 -2.10 -6.01 -2.89
C ASN A 233 -1.19 -6.83 -1.96
N GLU A 234 -1.82 -7.70 -1.15
CA GLU A 234 -1.17 -8.38 -0.04
C GLU A 234 -1.66 -9.82 0.16
N ASP A 235 -0.78 -10.68 0.68
CA ASP A 235 -1.17 -11.95 1.33
C ASP A 235 -1.55 -11.64 2.78
N VAL A 236 -2.83 -11.70 3.11
CA VAL A 236 -3.31 -11.45 4.47
C VAL A 236 -2.84 -12.57 5.39
N PRO A 237 -1.98 -12.28 6.38
CA PRO A 237 -1.36 -13.35 7.15
C PRO A 237 -2.37 -14.13 8.00
N ALA A 238 -2.06 -15.40 8.25
CA ALA A 238 -2.93 -16.30 9.01
C ALA A 238 -3.24 -15.83 10.44
N TYR A 239 -2.47 -14.88 10.97
CA TYR A 239 -2.69 -14.28 12.29
C TYR A 239 -3.47 -12.95 12.23
N ALA A 240 -3.88 -12.48 11.08
CA ALA A 240 -4.72 -11.29 10.94
C ALA A 240 -6.04 -11.46 11.71
N ARG A 241 -6.54 -10.38 12.28
CA ARG A 241 -7.78 -10.41 13.10
C ARG A 241 -9.03 -10.75 12.31
N ARG A 242 -9.01 -10.52 10.99
CA ARG A 242 -10.08 -10.86 10.06
C ARG A 242 -9.48 -11.12 8.68
N PHE A 243 -10.20 -11.84 7.84
CA PHE A 243 -9.78 -12.21 6.46
C PHE A 243 -8.46 -13.00 6.40
N ALA A 244 -8.05 -13.61 7.52
CA ALA A 244 -6.81 -14.36 7.64
C ALA A 244 -6.68 -15.43 6.54
N GLY A 245 -5.58 -15.39 5.78
CA GLY A 245 -5.30 -16.30 4.67
C GLY A 245 -6.02 -15.96 3.36
N ASP A 246 -6.70 -14.83 3.26
CA ASP A 246 -7.22 -14.31 2.00
C ASP A 246 -6.13 -13.53 1.25
N PHE A 247 -6.29 -13.37 -0.04
CA PHE A 247 -5.59 -12.34 -0.81
C PHE A 247 -6.36 -11.03 -0.69
N MET A 248 -5.68 -9.92 -0.53
CA MET A 248 -6.27 -8.58 -0.47
C MET A 248 -5.81 -7.73 -1.65
N LEU A 249 -6.72 -6.96 -2.22
CA LEU A 249 -6.47 -5.85 -3.13
C LEU A 249 -6.99 -4.58 -2.47
N THR A 250 -6.19 -3.53 -2.42
CA THR A 250 -6.64 -2.17 -2.12
C THR A 250 -6.98 -1.46 -3.43
N SER A 251 -8.18 -0.88 -3.53
CA SER A 251 -8.53 0.08 -4.58
C SER A 251 -8.44 1.47 -3.96
N GLN A 252 -7.32 2.15 -4.20
CA GLN A 252 -6.91 3.36 -3.49
C GLN A 252 -7.91 4.50 -3.71
N GLY A 253 -8.18 4.84 -4.96
CA GLY A 253 -9.11 5.90 -5.31
C GLY A 253 -10.55 5.65 -4.88
N ASP A 254 -10.97 4.39 -4.78
CA ASP A 254 -12.33 3.99 -4.40
C ASP A 254 -12.52 3.82 -2.88
N GLN A 255 -11.44 3.89 -2.10
CA GLN A 255 -11.46 3.69 -0.65
C GLN A 255 -12.05 2.32 -0.26
N GLU A 256 -11.60 1.27 -0.94
CA GLU A 256 -12.10 -0.09 -0.75
C GLU A 256 -10.95 -1.10 -0.68
N GLN A 257 -11.09 -2.09 0.21
CA GLN A 257 -10.28 -3.31 0.20
C GLN A 257 -11.14 -4.49 -0.22
N ILE A 258 -10.61 -5.29 -1.14
CA ILE A 258 -11.27 -6.47 -1.68
C ILE A 258 -10.52 -7.71 -1.19
N PHE A 259 -11.16 -8.50 -0.33
CA PHE A 259 -10.62 -9.73 0.21
C PHE A 259 -11.10 -10.92 -0.62
N VAL A 260 -10.17 -11.73 -1.10
CA VAL A 260 -10.44 -12.85 -2.01
C VAL A 260 -10.14 -14.16 -1.30
N SER A 261 -11.17 -14.78 -0.79
CA SER A 261 -11.05 -16.10 -0.19
C SER A 261 -10.88 -17.16 -1.28
N GLY A 262 -9.86 -18.02 -1.11
CA GLY A 262 -9.55 -19.06 -2.08
C GLY A 262 -9.13 -18.54 -3.46
N ALA A 263 -8.35 -17.47 -3.50
CA ALA A 263 -7.87 -16.87 -4.75
C ALA A 263 -7.26 -17.90 -5.70
N GLY A 264 -7.68 -17.86 -6.96
CA GLY A 264 -7.27 -18.80 -8.00
C GLY A 264 -7.85 -20.21 -7.91
N ARG A 265 -8.76 -20.49 -6.97
CA ARG A 265 -9.46 -21.78 -6.82
C ARG A 265 -10.87 -21.74 -7.39
N ALA A 266 -11.48 -22.91 -7.61
CA ALA A 266 -12.82 -23.03 -8.20
C ALA A 266 -13.95 -22.36 -7.40
N HIS A 267 -13.76 -22.21 -6.09
CA HIS A 267 -14.75 -21.61 -5.19
C HIS A 267 -14.28 -20.26 -4.61
N GLN A 268 -13.55 -19.51 -5.42
CA GLN A 268 -13.15 -18.15 -5.07
C GLN A 268 -14.36 -17.27 -4.76
N SER A 269 -14.29 -16.50 -3.66
CA SER A 269 -15.32 -15.52 -3.29
C SER A 269 -14.70 -14.21 -2.86
N LEU A 270 -15.39 -13.10 -3.15
CA LEU A 270 -14.92 -11.75 -2.86
C LEU A 270 -15.76 -11.09 -1.78
N SER A 271 -15.09 -10.43 -0.85
CA SER A 271 -15.68 -9.53 0.13
C SER A 271 -15.11 -8.12 -0.08
N VAL A 272 -15.93 -7.08 0.09
CA VAL A 272 -15.48 -5.69 0.04
C VAL A 272 -15.63 -5.03 1.40
N LEU A 273 -14.56 -4.42 1.88
CA LEU A 273 -14.52 -3.56 3.06
C LEU A 273 -14.36 -2.11 2.60
N LYS A 274 -15.39 -1.30 2.80
CA LYS A 274 -15.33 0.14 2.51
C LYS A 274 -14.57 0.85 3.62
N LEU A 275 -13.63 1.69 3.25
CA LEU A 275 -12.76 2.43 4.14
C LEU A 275 -13.21 3.88 4.33
N THR A 276 -12.78 4.52 5.41
CA THR A 276 -13.05 5.96 5.64
C THR A 276 -12.06 6.90 4.97
N HIS A 277 -10.95 6.37 4.47
CA HIS A 277 -9.90 7.11 3.76
C HIS A 277 -9.28 6.23 2.68
N SER A 278 -8.63 6.86 1.72
CA SER A 278 -7.74 6.19 0.78
C SER A 278 -6.53 5.59 1.50
N VAL A 279 -6.11 4.43 1.06
CA VAL A 279 -4.96 3.68 1.60
C VAL A 279 -4.09 3.26 0.43
N ASP A 280 -2.82 3.54 0.54
CA ASP A 280 -1.79 3.13 -0.39
C ASP A 280 -1.36 1.69 -0.07
N ASP A 281 -0.70 1.46 1.05
CA ASP A 281 -0.18 0.15 1.42
C ASP A 281 -0.53 -0.25 2.86
N THR A 282 -0.34 -1.53 3.20
CA THR A 282 -0.68 -2.09 4.51
C THR A 282 0.39 -3.02 5.06
N ALA A 283 0.39 -3.22 6.37
CA ALA A 283 1.21 -4.22 7.03
C ALA A 283 0.54 -4.79 8.28
N TRP A 284 0.78 -6.07 8.56
CA TRP A 284 0.27 -6.76 9.76
C TRP A 284 1.39 -7.15 10.70
N PRO A 285 1.49 -6.53 11.90
CA PRO A 285 2.42 -6.98 12.92
C PRO A 285 2.18 -8.43 13.32
N SER A 286 3.24 -9.24 13.29
CA SER A 286 3.18 -10.66 13.70
C SER A 286 3.28 -10.84 15.21
N GLY A 287 3.62 -9.79 15.96
CA GLY A 287 3.79 -9.79 17.41
C GLY A 287 3.97 -8.38 17.98
N PRO A 288 4.10 -8.27 19.30
CA PRO A 288 4.22 -6.97 19.98
C PRO A 288 5.58 -6.29 19.78
N THR A 289 6.58 -7.05 19.35
CA THR A 289 7.95 -6.59 19.09
C THR A 289 8.27 -6.76 17.61
N GLY A 290 9.17 -5.95 17.10
CA GLY A 290 9.55 -5.86 15.71
C GLY A 290 9.68 -4.41 15.28
N ALA A 291 9.73 -4.20 13.99
CA ALA A 291 9.76 -2.88 13.39
C ALA A 291 8.87 -2.81 12.15
N LEU A 292 8.13 -1.72 12.03
CA LEU A 292 7.49 -1.34 10.79
C LEU A 292 8.44 -0.42 10.02
N TYR A 293 8.74 -0.78 8.81
CA TYR A 293 9.45 0.07 7.86
C TYR A 293 8.45 0.68 6.89
N THR A 294 8.68 1.93 6.51
CA THR A 294 7.84 2.60 5.52
C THR A 294 8.67 3.58 4.71
N THR A 295 8.36 3.69 3.46
CA THR A 295 8.89 4.69 2.55
C THR A 295 8.18 6.03 2.77
N ASP A 296 8.90 7.12 2.51
CA ASP A 296 8.37 8.48 2.47
C ASP A 296 8.89 9.12 1.18
N ASN A 297 8.06 9.05 0.16
CA ASN A 297 8.35 9.50 -1.18
C ASN A 297 8.73 11.00 -1.20
N SER A 298 7.99 11.83 -0.47
CA SER A 298 8.21 13.28 -0.41
C SER A 298 9.49 13.67 0.32
N GLY A 299 9.95 12.82 1.23
CA GLY A 299 11.14 13.04 2.06
C GLY A 299 12.39 12.34 1.55
N ASP A 300 12.31 11.52 0.50
CA ASP A 300 13.39 10.65 -0.01
C ASP A 300 14.00 9.76 1.09
N LYS A 301 13.15 9.20 1.96
CA LYS A 301 13.60 8.46 3.15
C LYS A 301 12.82 7.18 3.33
N ILE A 302 13.48 6.27 4.03
CA ILE A 302 12.87 5.08 4.61
C ILE A 302 12.90 5.27 6.13
N TYR A 303 11.75 5.10 6.77
CA TYR A 303 11.63 5.19 8.21
C TYR A 303 11.49 3.83 8.85
N LYS A 304 12.04 3.70 10.05
CA LYS A 304 11.83 2.58 10.96
C LYS A 304 10.97 3.07 12.12
N ILE A 305 9.83 2.42 12.33
CA ILE A 305 8.90 2.69 13.41
C ILE A 305 8.97 1.53 14.41
N THR A 306 9.21 1.84 15.66
CA THR A 306 9.28 0.86 16.76
C THR A 306 8.24 1.20 17.81
N GLY A 307 7.79 0.21 18.56
CA GLY A 307 6.79 0.38 19.60
C GLY A 307 6.19 -0.95 20.03
N SER A 308 5.05 -0.89 20.71
CA SER A 308 4.30 -2.08 21.06
C SER A 308 3.15 -2.29 20.07
N PHE A 309 3.33 -3.24 19.18
CA PHE A 309 2.36 -3.54 18.14
C PHE A 309 1.29 -4.53 18.64
N ALA A 310 0.10 -4.40 18.13
CA ALA A 310 -0.95 -5.38 18.39
C ALA A 310 -0.92 -6.46 17.28
N ARG A 311 -0.64 -7.72 17.65
CA ARG A 311 -0.57 -8.83 16.69
C ARG A 311 -1.83 -8.92 15.83
N GLY A 312 -1.64 -8.96 14.52
CA GLY A 312 -2.71 -9.11 13.54
C GLY A 312 -3.60 -7.88 13.38
N SER A 313 -3.24 -6.71 13.96
CA SER A 313 -3.83 -5.44 13.55
C SER A 313 -3.36 -5.09 12.16
N GLU A 314 -4.16 -4.34 11.44
CA GLU A 314 -3.87 -3.86 10.10
C GLU A 314 -3.43 -2.41 10.20
N LEU A 315 -2.16 -2.15 9.93
CA LEU A 315 -1.60 -0.81 9.80
C LEU A 315 -1.63 -0.38 8.35
N ALA A 316 -1.84 0.90 8.09
CA ALA A 316 -2.03 1.43 6.74
C ALA A 316 -1.26 2.73 6.52
N ALA A 317 -0.70 2.86 5.33
CA ALA A 317 -0.27 4.12 4.75
C ALA A 317 -1.51 4.84 4.22
N VAL A 318 -1.99 5.83 4.96
CA VAL A 318 -3.23 6.53 4.62
C VAL A 318 -2.91 7.75 3.78
N THR A 319 -3.52 7.85 2.59
CA THR A 319 -3.29 8.87 1.57
C THR A 319 -4.57 9.68 1.30
N PRO A 320 -4.93 10.64 2.17
CA PRO A 320 -6.25 11.28 2.12
C PRO A 320 -6.53 12.06 0.83
N CYS A 321 -5.47 12.37 0.07
CA CYS A 321 -5.60 13.12 -1.19
C CYS A 321 -5.71 12.23 -2.43
N ASP A 322 -5.52 10.91 -2.33
CA ASP A 322 -5.48 9.98 -3.45
C ASP A 322 -6.82 9.23 -3.66
N GLN A 323 -7.89 9.84 -3.24
CA GLN A 323 -9.26 9.36 -3.45
C GLN A 323 -9.92 10.04 -4.65
N ASN A 324 -10.78 9.35 -5.38
CA ASN A 324 -11.45 9.85 -6.60
C ASN A 324 -12.21 11.17 -6.43
N ASN A 325 -12.71 11.45 -5.23
CA ASN A 325 -13.42 12.68 -4.89
C ASN A 325 -12.59 13.60 -3.98
N ALA A 326 -11.26 13.51 -4.06
CA ALA A 326 -10.40 14.39 -3.28
C ALA A 326 -10.71 15.88 -3.59
N PRO A 327 -10.71 16.76 -2.58
CA PRO A 327 -10.89 18.17 -2.81
C PRO A 327 -9.85 18.75 -3.78
N SER A 328 -10.23 19.66 -4.66
CA SER A 328 -9.34 20.28 -5.66
C SER A 328 -8.15 21.04 -5.06
N THR A 329 -8.18 21.32 -3.75
CA THR A 329 -7.09 21.94 -2.99
C THR A 329 -6.10 20.92 -2.40
N CYS A 330 -6.33 19.65 -2.60
CA CYS A 330 -5.49 18.55 -2.15
C CYS A 330 -4.44 18.19 -3.25
N PRO A 331 -3.18 17.92 -2.90
CA PRO A 331 -2.55 18.26 -1.63
C PRO A 331 -2.38 19.78 -1.48
N GLY A 332 -2.54 20.30 -0.28
CA GLY A 332 -2.39 21.74 -0.04
C GLY A 332 -2.49 22.15 1.43
N PRO A 333 -2.28 23.42 1.74
CA PRO A 333 -2.38 23.92 3.09
C PRO A 333 -3.75 23.58 3.72
N GLY A 334 -3.73 22.97 4.90
CA GLY A 334 -4.93 22.57 5.63
C GLY A 334 -5.45 21.16 5.34
N PHE A 335 -4.89 20.46 4.35
CA PHE A 335 -5.16 19.04 4.18
C PHE A 335 -4.12 18.18 4.90
N PRO A 336 -4.54 17.08 5.52
CA PRO A 336 -3.60 16.19 6.16
C PRO A 336 -2.69 15.58 5.09
N ALA A 337 -1.38 15.68 5.34
CA ALA A 337 -0.40 14.84 4.66
C ALA A 337 -0.71 13.36 4.95
N ASN A 338 -0.10 12.45 4.20
CA ASN A 338 -0.15 11.01 4.45
C ASN A 338 0.16 10.72 5.93
N PHE A 339 -0.45 9.68 6.46
CA PHE A 339 -0.25 9.32 7.86
C PHE A 339 -0.39 7.83 8.11
N LEU A 340 0.29 7.34 9.13
CA LEU A 340 0.11 5.97 9.61
C LEU A 340 -1.26 5.83 10.28
N GLY A 341 -2.08 4.90 9.81
CA GLY A 341 -3.38 4.55 10.36
C GLY A 341 -3.46 3.11 10.88
N GLU A 342 -4.44 2.80 11.72
CA GLU A 342 -4.89 1.44 12.02
C GLU A 342 -6.31 1.27 11.52
N ILE A 343 -6.54 0.25 10.70
CA ILE A 343 -7.84 -0.07 10.12
C ILE A 343 -8.62 -0.97 11.09
N ASN A 344 -9.87 -0.60 11.34
CA ASN A 344 -10.81 -1.50 11.98
C ASN A 344 -11.37 -2.48 10.92
N PRO A 345 -11.01 -3.75 10.93
CA PRO A 345 -11.37 -4.69 9.86
C PRO A 345 -12.87 -5.01 9.82
N ASN A 346 -13.66 -4.60 10.82
CA ASN A 346 -15.10 -4.80 10.85
C ASN A 346 -15.88 -3.63 10.27
N THR A 347 -15.38 -2.41 10.42
CA THR A 347 -16.09 -1.20 10.03
C THR A 347 -15.43 -0.45 8.88
N GLY A 348 -14.15 -0.71 8.60
CA GLY A 348 -13.34 0.08 7.66
C GLY A 348 -12.95 1.46 8.20
N ALA A 349 -13.26 1.75 9.45
CA ALA A 349 -12.84 3.00 10.08
C ALA A 349 -11.33 2.99 10.30
N ILE A 350 -10.69 4.11 9.95
CA ILE A 350 -9.24 4.28 10.11
C ILE A 350 -8.98 5.29 11.21
N VAL A 351 -8.11 4.92 12.14
CA VAL A 351 -7.69 5.78 13.25
C VAL A 351 -6.21 6.09 13.09
N ARG A 352 -5.86 7.38 13.14
CA ARG A 352 -4.46 7.82 13.06
C ARG A 352 -3.64 7.25 14.21
N VAL A 353 -2.51 6.66 13.90
CA VAL A 353 -1.50 6.22 14.85
C VAL A 353 -0.59 7.40 15.20
N ALA A 354 -0.50 7.72 16.48
CA ALA A 354 0.39 8.78 16.94
C ALA A 354 1.85 8.30 16.95
N LEU A 355 2.72 9.09 16.35
CA LEU A 355 4.17 8.84 16.32
C LEU A 355 4.91 9.92 17.10
N SER A 356 5.98 9.54 17.79
CA SER A 356 7.01 10.44 18.30
C SER A 356 8.25 10.35 17.40
N GLY A 357 9.03 11.44 17.32
CA GLY A 357 10.20 11.50 16.43
C GLY A 357 9.91 12.29 15.13
N PRO A 358 10.67 12.06 14.04
CA PRO A 358 10.44 12.72 12.77
C PRO A 358 9.03 12.47 12.23
N ALA A 359 8.46 13.47 11.56
CA ALA A 359 7.22 13.30 10.81
C ALA A 359 7.45 12.32 9.65
N VAL A 360 6.46 11.49 9.37
CA VAL A 360 6.49 10.45 8.32
C VAL A 360 5.26 10.61 7.47
N GLN A 361 5.44 10.60 6.15
CA GLN A 361 4.38 10.50 5.15
C GLN A 361 4.46 9.12 4.49
N PRO A 362 3.83 8.09 5.08
CA PRO A 362 4.02 6.71 4.66
C PRO A 362 3.41 6.46 3.29
N GLN A 363 4.08 5.57 2.53
CA GLN A 363 3.60 4.89 1.33
C GLN A 363 3.83 3.39 1.49
N GLY A 364 4.80 2.77 0.78
CA GLY A 364 5.09 1.36 0.97
C GLY A 364 5.38 0.98 2.43
N MET A 365 4.92 -0.19 2.86
CA MET A 365 4.97 -0.65 4.25
C MET A 365 5.47 -2.09 4.36
N LEU A 366 6.34 -2.34 5.35
CA LEU A 366 6.88 -3.66 5.63
C LEU A 366 7.03 -3.87 7.14
N PHE A 367 6.42 -4.91 7.70
CA PHE A 367 6.66 -5.29 9.09
C PHE A 367 7.65 -6.45 9.19
N LEU A 368 8.74 -6.24 9.94
CA LEU A 368 9.72 -7.28 10.25
C LEU A 368 9.66 -7.64 11.74
N ALA A 369 9.50 -8.94 12.01
CA ALA A 369 9.68 -9.50 13.35
C ALA A 369 11.16 -9.39 13.79
N PRO A 370 11.45 -9.49 15.09
CA PRO A 370 12.83 -9.47 15.62
C PRO A 370 13.69 -10.59 15.10
#